data_0b66a1d62c07f91123db00d474b73d11
#
_entry.id   0b66a1d62c07f91123db00d474b73d11
#
_cell.length_a   1.000
_cell.length_b   1.000
_cell.length_c   1.000
_cell.angle_alpha   90.00
_cell.angle_beta   90.00
_cell.angle_gamma   90.00
#
_symmetry.space_group_name_H-M   'P 1'
#
loop_
_entity.id
_entity.type
_entity.pdbx_description
1 polymer ?
#
loop_
_entity_poly.entity_id
_entity_poly.type
_entity_poly.pdbx_seq_one_letter_code
_entity_poly.pdbx_strand_id
1 'polypeptide(L)'
;LKIWNGYRSIPENSIDIEGKLIRNIGTDLPVTQESIDCSGMTAIPGLIDAHVHLELNPDDHKAPDKPHPNLPSLMEERAKKMVMAGITTARDLGGGTWQEFSLRDSINAGLKLGPRLLCSGQPITSPGGHCHFWGGEASNITEAKQVLKRQVERNADLIKIMATGGRLTKGSSPTNPQFSLELISEIVQIAH
;
A
#
# COMPACT_ATOMS: atom_id res chain seq x y z
N LEU A 1 -12.92 -26.72 -8.89
CA LEU A 1 -12.74 -25.35 -8.44
C LEU A 1 -13.99 -24.52 -8.76
N LYS A 2 -14.45 -23.65 -7.85
CA LYS A 2 -15.39 -22.58 -8.19
C LYS A 2 -14.58 -21.33 -8.55
N ILE A 3 -15.08 -20.50 -9.47
CA ILE A 3 -14.38 -19.26 -9.86
C ILE A 3 -15.32 -18.07 -9.73
N TRP A 4 -14.88 -17.05 -9.00
CA TRP A 4 -15.52 -15.73 -8.94
C TRP A 4 -14.56 -14.71 -9.58
N ASN A 5 -15.01 -14.05 -10.64
CA ASN A 5 -14.15 -13.21 -11.48
C ASN A 5 -14.03 -11.74 -11.03
N GLY A 6 -14.50 -11.43 -9.82
CA GLY A 6 -14.56 -10.07 -9.29
C GLY A 6 -15.96 -9.45 -9.39
N TYR A 7 -16.84 -9.99 -10.23
CA TYR A 7 -18.21 -9.49 -10.45
C TYR A 7 -19.26 -10.57 -10.23
N ARG A 8 -18.99 -11.82 -10.66
CA ARG A 8 -19.91 -12.94 -10.57
C ARG A 8 -19.18 -14.28 -10.57
N SER A 9 -19.84 -15.31 -10.07
CA SER A 9 -19.39 -16.68 -10.31
C SER A 9 -19.56 -17.02 -11.80
N ILE A 10 -18.59 -17.74 -12.31
CA ILE A 10 -18.57 -18.20 -13.70
C ILE A 10 -18.66 -19.74 -13.75
N PRO A 11 -19.14 -20.34 -14.86
CA PRO A 11 -19.34 -21.79 -14.97
C PRO A 11 -18.03 -22.57 -15.14
N GLU A 12 -16.95 -21.92 -15.58
CA GLU A 12 -15.65 -22.51 -15.72
C GLU A 12 -15.12 -22.99 -14.36
N ASN A 13 -14.31 -24.06 -14.36
CA ASN A 13 -13.85 -24.72 -13.15
C ASN A 13 -12.34 -24.95 -13.08
N SER A 14 -11.60 -24.50 -14.10
CA SER A 14 -10.16 -24.72 -14.23
C SER A 14 -9.46 -23.45 -14.69
N ILE A 15 -8.26 -23.23 -14.17
CA ILE A 15 -7.40 -22.09 -14.50
C ILE A 15 -6.05 -22.63 -14.95
N ASP A 16 -5.60 -22.24 -16.14
CA ASP A 16 -4.27 -22.52 -16.67
C ASP A 16 -3.37 -21.31 -16.48
N ILE A 17 -2.20 -21.53 -15.86
CA ILE A 17 -1.24 -20.48 -15.50
C ILE A 17 0.08 -20.77 -16.20
N GLU A 18 0.59 -19.80 -16.93
CA GLU A 18 1.92 -19.84 -17.54
C GLU A 18 2.78 -18.73 -16.96
N GLY A 19 3.79 -19.10 -16.16
CA GLY A 19 4.63 -18.16 -15.44
C GLY A 19 3.84 -17.31 -14.46
N LYS A 20 3.65 -16.03 -14.77
CA LYS A 20 2.91 -15.06 -13.91
C LYS A 20 1.54 -14.67 -14.48
N LEU A 21 1.10 -15.32 -15.56
CA LEU A 21 -0.10 -14.94 -16.27
C LEU A 21 -1.13 -16.08 -16.25
N ILE A 22 -2.40 -15.72 -16.11
CA ILE A 22 -3.51 -16.61 -16.40
C ILE A 22 -3.60 -16.72 -17.94
N ARG A 23 -3.30 -17.90 -18.46
CA ARG A 23 -3.33 -18.18 -19.88
C ARG A 23 -4.74 -18.50 -20.38
N ASN A 24 -5.45 -19.32 -19.59
CA ASN A 24 -6.79 -19.75 -19.95
C ASN A 24 -7.65 -19.99 -18.70
N ILE A 25 -8.94 -19.76 -18.82
CA ILE A 25 -9.95 -20.16 -17.85
C ILE A 25 -10.98 -20.99 -18.63
N GLY A 26 -11.19 -22.22 -18.24
CA GLY A 26 -12.03 -23.15 -18.98
C GLY A 26 -12.70 -24.19 -18.10
N THR A 27 -13.47 -25.04 -18.74
CA THR A 27 -14.11 -26.22 -18.12
C THR A 27 -13.27 -27.44 -18.40
N ASP A 28 -12.89 -28.17 -17.33
CA ASP A 28 -12.18 -29.45 -17.41
C ASP A 28 -10.92 -29.39 -18.31
N LEU A 29 -10.08 -28.38 -18.06
CA LEU A 29 -8.80 -28.27 -18.76
C LEU A 29 -7.92 -29.50 -18.48
N PRO A 30 -7.00 -29.87 -19.43
CA PRO A 30 -6.13 -31.02 -19.25
C PRO A 30 -5.34 -31.01 -17.94
N VAL A 31 -5.36 -32.09 -17.20
CA VAL A 31 -4.59 -32.29 -15.99
C VAL A 31 -3.17 -32.74 -16.36
N THR A 32 -2.17 -32.09 -15.77
CA THR A 32 -0.75 -32.40 -15.91
C THR A 32 -0.15 -32.80 -14.55
N GLN A 33 1.11 -33.20 -14.52
CA GLN A 33 1.81 -33.49 -13.26
C GLN A 33 1.98 -32.27 -12.35
N GLU A 34 1.91 -31.05 -12.90
CA GLU A 34 2.01 -29.79 -12.19
C GLU A 34 0.63 -29.25 -11.74
N SER A 35 -0.46 -29.96 -12.07
CA SER A 35 -1.80 -29.52 -11.71
C SER A 35 -2.03 -29.64 -10.19
N ILE A 36 -2.68 -28.63 -9.64
CA ILE A 36 -3.09 -28.57 -8.24
C ILE A 36 -4.58 -28.85 -8.15
N ASP A 37 -4.96 -29.86 -7.38
CA ASP A 37 -6.37 -30.10 -7.08
C ASP A 37 -6.90 -29.07 -6.08
N CYS A 38 -7.80 -28.22 -6.57
CA CYS A 38 -8.50 -27.21 -5.79
C CYS A 38 -9.99 -27.56 -5.60
N SER A 39 -10.35 -28.84 -5.59
CA SER A 39 -11.72 -29.29 -5.34
C SER A 39 -12.26 -28.76 -4.01
N GLY A 40 -13.48 -28.23 -4.04
CA GLY A 40 -14.10 -27.60 -2.87
C GLY A 40 -13.66 -26.15 -2.58
N MET A 41 -12.67 -25.63 -3.28
CA MET A 41 -12.19 -24.25 -3.14
C MET A 41 -12.88 -23.30 -4.11
N THR A 42 -12.76 -22.01 -3.83
CA THR A 42 -13.19 -20.93 -4.72
C THR A 42 -11.99 -20.04 -5.04
N ALA A 43 -11.65 -19.91 -6.33
CA ALA A 43 -10.70 -18.90 -6.78
C ALA A 43 -11.37 -17.52 -6.83
N ILE A 44 -10.70 -16.54 -6.31
CA ILE A 44 -11.08 -15.14 -6.36
C ILE A 44 -9.87 -14.31 -6.84
N PRO A 45 -10.07 -13.12 -7.40
CA PRO A 45 -8.98 -12.16 -7.57
C PRO A 45 -8.31 -11.87 -6.24
N GLY A 46 -7.00 -11.66 -6.24
CA GLY A 46 -6.29 -11.27 -5.04
C GLY A 46 -6.88 -10.01 -4.42
N LEU A 47 -6.96 -9.97 -3.09
CA LEU A 47 -7.47 -8.81 -2.37
C LEU A 47 -6.52 -7.62 -2.50
N ILE A 48 -7.11 -6.41 -2.50
CA ILE A 48 -6.37 -5.15 -2.55
C ILE A 48 -6.63 -4.39 -1.26
N ASP A 49 -5.57 -4.09 -0.51
CA ASP A 49 -5.65 -3.16 0.62
C ASP A 49 -5.15 -1.78 0.17
N ALA A 50 -6.06 -0.83 0.06
CA ALA A 50 -5.77 0.49 -0.49
C ALA A 50 -5.24 1.50 0.56
N HIS A 51 -5.11 1.11 1.84
CA HIS A 51 -4.65 2.01 2.89
C HIS A 51 -3.91 1.28 4.01
N VAL A 52 -2.61 1.12 3.85
CA VAL A 52 -1.75 0.53 4.88
C VAL A 52 -0.61 1.49 5.25
N HIS A 53 0.00 1.21 6.39
CA HIS A 53 1.25 1.82 6.86
C HIS A 53 2.13 0.70 7.42
N LEU A 54 3.02 0.16 6.60
CA LEU A 54 3.88 -0.95 7.00
C LEU A 54 4.85 -0.57 8.14
N GLU A 55 5.13 0.72 8.29
CA GLU A 55 5.97 1.25 9.36
C GLU A 55 5.28 1.22 10.73
N LEU A 56 3.95 1.32 10.78
CA LEU A 56 3.19 1.35 12.03
C LEU A 56 2.77 -0.04 12.51
N ASN A 57 2.72 -0.20 13.83
CA ASN A 57 2.06 -1.36 14.41
C ASN A 57 0.55 -1.09 14.54
N PRO A 58 -0.34 -2.03 14.15
CA PRO A 58 -1.79 -1.85 14.27
C PRO A 58 -2.27 -1.55 15.71
N ASP A 59 -1.52 -2.02 16.71
CA ASP A 59 -1.83 -1.83 18.12
C ASP A 59 -1.29 -0.52 18.72
N ASP A 60 -0.58 0.29 17.92
CA ASP A 60 -0.06 1.57 18.39
C ASP A 60 -1.20 2.59 18.53
N HIS A 61 -1.43 3.05 19.75
CA HIS A 61 -2.42 4.09 20.06
C HIS A 61 -1.85 5.52 20.02
N LYS A 62 -0.55 5.65 19.81
CA LYS A 62 0.17 6.92 19.67
C LYS A 62 1.32 6.77 18.68
N ALA A 63 1.75 7.91 18.15
CA ALA A 63 2.94 7.96 17.32
C ALA A 63 4.17 7.40 18.06
N PRO A 64 4.99 6.57 17.40
CA PRO A 64 6.26 6.13 17.97
C PRO A 64 7.22 7.30 18.10
N ASP A 65 7.89 7.43 19.25
CA ASP A 65 8.88 8.50 19.49
C ASP A 65 10.13 8.33 18.59
N LYS A 66 10.41 7.11 18.19
CA LYS A 66 11.53 6.74 17.28
C LYS A 66 11.14 5.53 16.43
N PRO A 67 11.73 5.39 15.23
CA PRO A 67 11.57 4.17 14.45
C PRO A 67 12.00 2.94 15.26
N HIS A 68 11.28 1.82 15.07
CA HIS A 68 11.64 0.56 15.72
C HIS A 68 13.01 0.08 15.20
N PRO A 69 13.95 -0.38 16.06
CA PRO A 69 15.29 -0.77 15.66
C PRO A 69 15.31 -1.89 14.61
N ASN A 70 14.31 -2.78 14.63
CA ASN A 70 14.14 -3.88 13.66
C ASN A 70 13.05 -3.59 12.63
N LEU A 71 12.78 -2.33 12.31
CA LEU A 71 11.68 -1.93 11.43
C LEU A 71 11.70 -2.66 10.07
N PRO A 72 12.82 -2.79 9.35
CA PRO A 72 12.84 -3.50 8.07
C PRO A 72 12.32 -4.94 8.16
N SER A 73 12.73 -5.70 9.18
CA SER A 73 12.28 -7.08 9.40
C SER A 73 10.79 -7.15 9.76
N LEU A 74 10.30 -6.21 10.57
CA LEU A 74 8.88 -6.13 10.91
C LEU A 74 8.01 -5.80 9.69
N MET A 75 8.45 -4.89 8.83
CA MET A 75 7.75 -4.55 7.60
C MET A 75 7.71 -5.74 6.64
N GLU A 76 8.80 -6.49 6.51
CA GLU A 76 8.86 -7.72 5.72
C GLU A 76 7.89 -8.79 6.27
N GLU A 77 7.86 -8.99 7.58
CA GLU A 77 6.93 -9.92 8.22
C GLU A 77 5.46 -9.52 7.97
N ARG A 78 5.15 -8.22 8.08
CA ARG A 78 3.81 -7.68 7.80
C ARG A 78 3.41 -7.90 6.34
N ALA A 79 4.30 -7.60 5.40
CA ALA A 79 4.08 -7.82 3.97
C ALA A 79 3.82 -9.31 3.66
N LYS A 80 4.60 -10.23 4.27
CA LYS A 80 4.38 -11.67 4.16
C LYS A 80 3.02 -12.09 4.72
N LYS A 81 2.62 -11.59 5.89
CA LYS A 81 1.31 -11.87 6.49
C LYS A 81 0.16 -11.41 5.59
N MET A 82 0.31 -10.26 4.92
CA MET A 82 -0.70 -9.76 3.97
C MET A 82 -0.93 -10.75 2.83
N VAL A 83 0.13 -11.22 2.17
CA VAL A 83 0.00 -12.21 1.08
C VAL A 83 -0.61 -13.51 1.60
N MET A 84 -0.19 -14.00 2.76
CA MET A 84 -0.74 -15.22 3.36
C MET A 84 -2.23 -15.08 3.73
N ALA A 85 -2.71 -13.85 3.92
CA ALA A 85 -4.12 -13.53 4.12
C ALA A 85 -4.89 -13.27 2.80
N GLY A 86 -4.23 -13.42 1.64
CA GLY A 86 -4.83 -13.21 0.33
C GLY A 86 -4.77 -11.77 -0.20
N ILE A 87 -4.10 -10.86 0.50
CA ILE A 87 -3.86 -9.48 0.03
C ILE A 87 -2.65 -9.50 -0.91
N THR A 88 -2.91 -9.39 -2.22
CA THR A 88 -1.88 -9.48 -3.26
C THR A 88 -1.39 -8.12 -3.75
N THR A 89 -2.12 -7.05 -3.43
CA THR A 89 -1.73 -5.66 -3.71
C THR A 89 -2.03 -4.81 -2.50
N ALA A 90 -1.10 -3.91 -2.14
CA ALA A 90 -1.30 -2.96 -1.06
C ALA A 90 -0.79 -1.58 -1.43
N ARG A 91 -1.49 -0.55 -0.96
CA ARG A 91 -1.09 0.84 -1.11
C ARG A 91 -0.62 1.37 0.24
N ASP A 92 0.71 1.49 0.40
CA ASP A 92 1.31 2.10 1.57
C ASP A 92 1.22 3.62 1.47
N LEU A 93 0.42 4.20 2.36
CA LEU A 93 0.13 5.63 2.40
C LEU A 93 1.07 6.40 3.32
N GLY A 94 2.25 5.83 3.57
CA GLY A 94 3.40 6.56 4.04
C GLY A 94 4.02 6.09 5.34
N GLY A 95 5.26 6.54 5.48
CA GLY A 95 6.14 6.37 6.62
C GLY A 95 7.20 7.47 6.64
N GLY A 96 8.03 7.48 7.68
CA GLY A 96 9.08 8.49 7.84
C GLY A 96 10.47 8.01 7.42
N THR A 97 10.65 6.70 7.31
CA THR A 97 11.97 6.09 7.18
C THR A 97 12.35 5.70 5.76
N TRP A 98 11.43 5.76 4.79
CA TRP A 98 11.60 5.37 3.38
C TRP A 98 11.91 3.88 3.17
N GLN A 99 11.74 3.03 4.20
CA GLN A 99 12.04 1.59 4.12
C GLN A 99 11.04 0.83 3.24
N GLU A 100 9.83 1.35 3.08
CA GLU A 100 8.79 0.79 2.22
C GLU A 100 9.24 0.69 0.76
N PHE A 101 10.04 1.64 0.27
CA PHE A 101 10.61 1.58 -1.09
C PHE A 101 11.60 0.44 -1.26
N SER A 102 12.51 0.26 -0.31
CA SER A 102 13.47 -0.86 -0.32
C SER A 102 12.76 -2.21 -0.26
N LEU A 103 11.68 -2.30 0.53
CA LEU A 103 10.87 -3.50 0.61
C LEU A 103 10.11 -3.75 -0.70
N ARG A 104 9.45 -2.74 -1.27
CA ARG A 104 8.78 -2.80 -2.58
C ARG A 104 9.73 -3.33 -3.66
N ASP A 105 10.92 -2.73 -3.74
CA ASP A 105 11.89 -3.06 -4.77
C ASP A 105 12.43 -4.50 -4.58
N SER A 106 12.61 -4.95 -3.34
CA SER A 106 12.99 -6.33 -3.02
C SER A 106 11.90 -7.34 -3.39
N ILE A 107 10.63 -6.99 -3.17
CA ILE A 107 9.48 -7.82 -3.59
C ILE A 107 9.39 -7.87 -5.11
N ASN A 108 9.52 -6.74 -5.80
CA ASN A 108 9.50 -6.68 -7.26
C ASN A 108 10.63 -7.49 -7.90
N ALA A 109 11.80 -7.52 -7.26
CA ALA A 109 12.93 -8.35 -7.67
C ALA A 109 12.77 -9.84 -7.33
N GLY A 110 11.70 -10.25 -6.65
CA GLY A 110 11.47 -11.63 -6.21
C GLY A 110 12.38 -12.10 -5.06
N LEU A 111 13.06 -11.17 -4.39
CA LEU A 111 13.96 -11.47 -3.27
C LEU A 111 13.20 -11.62 -1.94
N LYS A 112 12.01 -11.06 -1.84
CA LYS A 112 11.15 -11.11 -0.66
C LYS A 112 9.72 -11.43 -1.03
N LEU A 113 9.01 -12.11 -0.12
CA LEU A 113 7.60 -12.41 -0.27
C LEU A 113 6.76 -11.27 0.28
N GLY A 114 5.88 -10.73 -0.54
CA GLY A 114 4.96 -9.67 -0.16
C GLY A 114 3.97 -9.34 -1.28
N PRO A 115 2.97 -8.49 -1.02
CA PRO A 115 2.06 -8.01 -2.04
C PRO A 115 2.79 -7.06 -3.01
N ARG A 116 2.20 -6.81 -4.17
CA ARG A 116 2.58 -5.65 -4.98
C ARG A 116 2.35 -4.39 -4.17
N LEU A 117 3.43 -3.67 -3.83
CA LEU A 117 3.36 -2.44 -3.05
C LEU A 117 3.34 -1.21 -3.97
N LEU A 118 2.46 -0.26 -3.64
CA LEU A 118 2.48 1.10 -4.15
C LEU A 118 2.78 2.02 -2.97
N CYS A 119 3.88 2.77 -3.01
CA CYS A 119 4.40 3.51 -1.87
C CYS A 119 4.33 5.01 -2.09
N SER A 120 3.88 5.76 -1.07
CA SER A 120 3.76 7.22 -1.12
C SER A 120 4.92 7.98 -0.48
N GLY A 121 5.73 7.34 0.34
CA GLY A 121 6.76 8.05 1.12
C GLY A 121 6.17 8.89 2.24
N GLN A 122 6.73 10.08 2.47
CA GLN A 122 6.30 10.99 3.53
C GLN A 122 5.00 11.73 3.16
N PRO A 123 3.88 11.53 3.87
CA PRO A 123 2.65 12.25 3.58
C PRO A 123 2.80 13.76 3.75
N ILE A 124 2.24 14.53 2.81
CA ILE A 124 2.16 15.99 2.96
C ILE A 124 1.16 16.30 4.07
N THR A 125 1.58 17.05 5.07
CA THR A 125 0.78 17.45 6.22
C THR A 125 1.06 18.91 6.61
N SER A 126 0.15 19.55 7.33
CA SER A 126 0.40 20.89 7.87
C SER A 126 1.45 20.86 9.01
N PRO A 127 2.12 21.97 9.32
CA PRO A 127 3.03 22.04 10.45
C PRO A 127 2.36 21.60 11.77
N GLY A 128 2.96 20.60 12.46
CA GLY A 128 2.37 19.95 13.63
C GLY A 128 1.09 19.14 13.34
N GLY A 129 0.73 18.96 12.09
CA GLY A 129 -0.46 18.23 11.65
C GLY A 129 -0.35 16.72 11.80
N HIS A 130 -1.35 15.98 11.30
CA HIS A 130 -1.39 14.54 11.44
C HIS A 130 -0.18 13.88 10.78
N CYS A 131 0.50 13.01 11.54
CA CYS A 131 1.72 12.33 11.13
C CYS A 131 2.88 13.28 10.75
N HIS A 132 2.93 14.51 11.30
CA HIS A 132 4.02 15.46 11.07
C HIS A 132 5.41 14.88 11.39
N PHE A 133 5.49 13.94 12.31
CA PHE A 133 6.73 13.26 12.70
C PHE A 133 7.37 12.43 11.57
N TRP A 134 6.69 12.23 10.44
CA TRP A 134 7.26 11.61 9.24
C TRP A 134 7.98 12.59 8.32
N GLY A 135 7.94 13.92 8.61
CA GLY A 135 8.75 14.91 7.93
C GLY A 135 8.20 15.46 6.61
N GLY A 136 6.91 15.26 6.34
CA GLY A 136 6.22 15.79 5.16
C GLY A 136 5.50 17.12 5.38
N GLU A 137 5.95 17.92 6.36
CA GLU A 137 5.29 19.19 6.71
C GLU A 137 5.42 20.25 5.60
N ALA A 138 4.31 20.93 5.34
CA ALA A 138 4.22 22.05 4.40
C ALA A 138 3.11 23.00 4.83
N SER A 139 3.39 24.30 4.86
CA SER A 139 2.43 25.36 5.17
C SER A 139 1.91 26.09 3.91
N ASN A 140 2.58 25.91 2.79
CA ASN A 140 2.30 26.57 1.52
C ASN A 140 2.74 25.69 0.33
N ILE A 141 2.39 26.14 -0.89
CA ILE A 141 2.69 25.39 -2.11
C ILE A 141 4.19 25.22 -2.37
N THR A 142 5.02 26.16 -1.99
CA THR A 142 6.47 26.09 -2.18
C THR A 142 7.07 24.96 -1.34
N GLU A 143 6.67 24.84 -0.08
CA GLU A 143 7.08 23.76 0.80
C GLU A 143 6.51 22.41 0.36
N ALA A 144 5.23 22.38 -0.07
CA ALA A 144 4.63 21.18 -0.62
C ALA A 144 5.38 20.68 -1.86
N LYS A 145 5.83 21.56 -2.75
CA LYS A 145 6.68 21.21 -3.91
C LYS A 145 8.02 20.58 -3.48
N GLN A 146 8.61 21.02 -2.37
CA GLN A 146 9.85 20.42 -1.87
C GLN A 146 9.60 18.99 -1.35
N VAL A 147 8.46 18.75 -0.67
CA VAL A 147 8.06 17.39 -0.25
C VAL A 147 7.83 16.52 -1.48
N LEU A 148 7.06 16.99 -2.45
CA LEU A 148 6.81 16.30 -3.73
C LEU A 148 8.11 15.92 -4.43
N LYS A 149 9.04 16.86 -4.56
CA LYS A 149 10.34 16.63 -5.21
C LYS A 149 11.09 15.47 -4.56
N ARG A 150 11.17 15.44 -3.22
CA ARG A 150 11.83 14.35 -2.48
C ARG A 150 11.19 12.97 -2.76
N GLN A 151 9.86 12.95 -2.93
CA GLN A 151 9.15 11.70 -3.23
C GLN A 151 9.37 11.24 -4.66
N VAL A 152 9.32 12.15 -5.63
CA VAL A 152 9.61 11.86 -7.04
C VAL A 152 11.05 11.36 -7.21
N GLU A 153 12.02 11.98 -6.56
CA GLU A 153 13.43 11.54 -6.56
C GLU A 153 13.63 10.14 -5.99
N ARG A 154 12.68 9.64 -5.17
CA ARG A 154 12.66 8.28 -4.61
C ARG A 154 11.73 7.33 -5.34
N ASN A 155 11.22 7.72 -6.51
CA ASN A 155 10.28 6.92 -7.31
C ASN A 155 9.02 6.52 -6.51
N ALA A 156 8.39 7.48 -5.82
CA ALA A 156 7.09 7.26 -5.20
C ALA A 156 6.03 6.93 -6.26
N ASP A 157 5.17 5.96 -5.98
CA ASP A 157 4.10 5.54 -6.89
C ASP A 157 2.90 6.49 -6.85
N LEU A 158 2.77 7.23 -5.76
CA LEU A 158 1.68 8.18 -5.52
C LEU A 158 2.09 9.21 -4.45
N ILE A 159 1.27 10.25 -4.33
CA ILE A 159 1.41 11.27 -3.29
C ILE A 159 0.26 11.14 -2.30
N LYS A 160 0.58 11.15 -1.00
CA LYS A 160 -0.40 11.19 0.07
C LYS A 160 -0.48 12.60 0.66
N ILE A 161 -1.71 13.11 0.80
CA ILE A 161 -2.00 14.35 1.53
C ILE A 161 -2.84 14.01 2.76
N MET A 162 -2.45 14.54 3.91
CA MET A 162 -3.26 14.52 5.13
C MET A 162 -4.22 15.71 5.08
N ALA A 163 -5.35 15.57 4.38
CA ALA A 163 -6.32 16.66 4.18
C ALA A 163 -6.98 17.09 5.49
N THR A 164 -7.14 16.16 6.43
CA THR A 164 -7.66 16.40 7.78
C THR A 164 -6.68 15.86 8.82
N GLY A 165 -6.90 16.23 10.07
CA GLY A 165 -6.17 15.63 11.19
C GLY A 165 -6.50 14.13 11.37
N GLY A 166 -5.98 13.53 12.43
CA GLY A 166 -6.16 12.12 12.72
C GLY A 166 -6.00 11.81 14.21
N ARG A 167 -6.24 10.55 14.59
CA ARG A 167 -6.24 10.13 16.00
C ARG A 167 -4.84 9.86 16.55
N LEU A 168 -3.89 9.47 15.70
CA LEU A 168 -2.54 9.10 16.13
C LEU A 168 -1.69 10.29 16.60
N THR A 169 -2.05 11.51 16.22
CA THR A 169 -1.31 12.74 16.56
C THR A 169 -2.06 13.54 17.59
N LYS A 170 -1.41 13.78 18.74
CA LYS A 170 -1.97 14.58 19.84
C LYS A 170 -2.33 15.99 19.35
N GLY A 171 -3.52 16.46 19.71
CA GLY A 171 -4.02 17.79 19.30
C GLY A 171 -4.59 17.86 17.88
N SER A 172 -4.54 16.76 17.15
CA SER A 172 -5.12 16.63 15.81
C SER A 172 -6.50 15.98 15.87
N SER A 173 -7.40 16.30 14.94
CA SER A 173 -8.75 15.72 14.87
C SER A 173 -9.14 15.38 13.44
N PRO A 174 -9.74 14.20 13.20
CA PRO A 174 -10.23 13.81 11.87
C PRO A 174 -11.25 14.77 11.25
N THR A 175 -11.91 15.60 12.07
CA THR A 175 -12.90 16.59 11.63
C THR A 175 -12.30 17.95 11.24
N ASN A 176 -11.02 18.18 11.57
CA ASN A 176 -10.38 19.47 11.33
C ASN A 176 -9.57 19.45 10.03
N PRO A 177 -9.90 20.29 9.03
CA PRO A 177 -9.08 20.46 7.83
C PRO A 177 -7.67 20.91 8.20
N GLN A 178 -6.67 20.38 7.51
CA GLN A 178 -5.27 20.79 7.68
C GLN A 178 -4.81 21.77 6.60
N PHE A 179 -5.51 21.83 5.48
CA PHE A 179 -5.20 22.68 4.35
C PHE A 179 -6.46 23.34 3.80
N SER A 180 -6.31 24.47 3.14
CA SER A 180 -7.38 25.05 2.35
C SER A 180 -7.63 24.19 1.09
N LEU A 181 -8.81 24.32 0.54
CA LEU A 181 -9.20 23.61 -0.68
C LEU A 181 -8.33 24.03 -1.88
N GLU A 182 -7.96 25.30 -1.94
CA GLU A 182 -7.09 25.88 -2.97
C GLU A 182 -5.71 25.22 -2.93
N LEU A 183 -5.10 25.13 -1.74
CA LEU A 183 -3.78 24.51 -1.59
C LEU A 183 -3.80 23.02 -1.94
N ILE A 184 -4.84 22.28 -1.53
CA ILE A 184 -5.01 20.87 -1.92
C ILE A 184 -5.11 20.75 -3.44
N SER A 185 -5.91 21.61 -4.09
CA SER A 185 -6.08 21.61 -5.55
C SER A 185 -4.77 21.87 -6.28
N GLU A 186 -3.97 22.82 -5.80
CA GLU A 186 -2.65 23.13 -6.38
C GLU A 186 -1.68 21.94 -6.20
N ILE A 187 -1.65 21.30 -5.03
CA ILE A 187 -0.81 20.12 -4.79
C ILE A 187 -1.20 18.98 -5.74
N VAL A 188 -2.50 18.72 -5.91
CA VAL A 188 -3.02 17.68 -6.80
C VAL A 188 -2.63 17.97 -8.26
N GLN A 189 -2.78 19.22 -8.72
CA GLN A 189 -2.40 19.61 -10.08
C GLN A 189 -0.90 19.42 -10.38
N ILE A 190 -0.05 19.63 -9.39
CA ILE A 190 1.41 19.47 -9.57
C ILE A 190 1.82 17.99 -9.50
N ALA A 191 1.08 17.17 -8.74
CA ALA A 191 1.36 15.76 -8.59
C ALA A 191 0.97 14.92 -9.83
N HIS A 192 0.04 15.42 -10.64
CA HIS A 192 -0.40 14.82 -11.92
C HIS A 192 0.42 15.32 -13.10
#